data_9981843c41d049783d97baabe33dd50d
#
_entry.id   9981843c41d049783d97baabe33dd50d
#
_cell.length_a   1.000
_cell.length_b   1.000
_cell.length_c   1.000
_cell.angle_alpha   90.00
_cell.angle_beta   90.00
_cell.angle_gamma   90.00
#
_symmetry.space_group_name_H-M   'P 1'
#
loop_
_entity.id
_entity.type
_entity.pdbx_description
1 polymer ?
#
loop_
_entity_poly.entity_id
_entity_poly.type
_entity_poly.pdbx_seq_one_letter_code
_entity_poly.pdbx_strand_id
1 'polypeptide(L)'
;MGDAVLTGLDGKVAVVTGAGRMRSIGRPIAVDLAKAGCNVVLTGTGRDPSRYPDDEQAAGWRDIASVAEEVEAAGAQALAVVSDVRDPSAIEALADQTMAHFGRVDFVVNNAGAARGEDRKPVTEVDIDVWRNVIETNLIGSFLMSRTFGQRLIAQGEGGAIINISSIAGKILPPDTSAYASSKAGIQALTACMAQEVGKYGIRVNAICPGIIDTFRMDDLGRGEVWDEMIRTRIPMGRAGEGSDISAMTLFLCSDQGAWTTGQSINVDGGTVVQH
;
A
#
# COMPACT_ATOMS: atom_id res chain seq x y z
N MET A 1 30.20 -15.59 -3.35
CA MET A 1 29.03 -15.06 -4.06
C MET A 1 28.62 -13.84 -3.25
N GLY A 2 28.76 -12.63 -3.83
CA GLY A 2 28.29 -11.42 -3.13
C GLY A 2 26.79 -11.52 -2.94
N ASP A 3 26.29 -11.09 -1.77
CA ASP A 3 24.88 -11.00 -1.50
C ASP A 3 24.20 -10.20 -2.62
N ALA A 4 23.18 -10.76 -3.25
CA ALA A 4 22.41 -10.09 -4.30
C ALA A 4 21.59 -8.97 -3.65
N VAL A 5 22.18 -7.80 -3.57
CA VAL A 5 21.51 -6.60 -3.02
C VAL A 5 20.63 -5.99 -4.12
N LEU A 6 19.41 -5.61 -3.79
CA LEU A 6 18.57 -4.83 -4.68
C LEU A 6 19.22 -3.46 -4.95
N THR A 7 19.29 -3.06 -6.22
CA THR A 7 19.94 -1.81 -6.66
C THR A 7 18.91 -0.78 -7.14
N GLY A 8 19.32 0.47 -7.30
CA GLY A 8 18.44 1.55 -7.79
C GLY A 8 17.51 2.15 -6.72
N LEU A 9 17.75 1.86 -5.44
CA LEU A 9 16.94 2.34 -4.31
C LEU A 9 17.63 3.45 -3.52
N ASP A 10 18.95 3.38 -3.38
CA ASP A 10 19.72 4.33 -2.58
C ASP A 10 19.59 5.78 -3.09
N GLY A 11 19.33 6.72 -2.18
CA GLY A 11 19.13 8.14 -2.47
C GLY A 11 17.80 8.47 -3.16
N LYS A 12 16.94 7.48 -3.42
CA LYS A 12 15.61 7.66 -4.01
C LYS A 12 14.59 8.17 -2.99
N VAL A 13 13.46 8.69 -3.48
CA VAL A 13 12.36 9.20 -2.64
C VAL A 13 11.10 8.38 -2.90
N ALA A 14 10.57 7.77 -1.85
CA ALA A 14 9.35 6.97 -1.88
C ALA A 14 8.22 7.66 -1.10
N VAL A 15 7.02 7.71 -1.67
CA VAL A 15 5.80 8.17 -0.98
C VAL A 15 4.97 6.94 -0.63
N VAL A 16 4.66 6.74 0.66
CA VAL A 16 3.86 5.60 1.15
C VAL A 16 2.59 6.10 1.83
N THR A 17 1.42 5.79 1.25
CA THR A 17 0.14 6.21 1.82
C THR A 17 -0.40 5.21 2.83
N GLY A 18 -1.08 5.71 3.88
CA GLY A 18 -1.69 4.86 4.91
C GLY A 18 -0.67 4.08 5.75
N ALA A 19 0.48 4.68 6.04
CA ALA A 19 1.59 4.01 6.71
C ALA A 19 1.53 4.06 8.25
N GLY A 20 0.54 4.77 8.86
CA GLY A 20 0.60 5.13 10.27
C GLY A 20 0.26 4.03 11.28
N ARG A 21 -0.34 2.92 10.90
CA ARG A 21 -0.69 1.86 11.86
C ARG A 21 0.50 0.98 12.22
N MET A 22 0.61 0.61 13.52
CA MET A 22 1.67 -0.24 14.05
C MET A 22 1.68 -1.63 13.38
N ARG A 23 0.51 -2.31 13.32
CA ARG A 23 0.35 -3.59 12.63
C ARG A 23 -0.33 -3.37 11.28
N SER A 24 0.47 -3.14 10.23
CA SER A 24 0.00 -2.80 8.89
C SER A 24 0.93 -3.31 7.80
N ILE A 25 0.54 -3.13 6.56
CA ILE A 25 1.39 -3.34 5.38
C ILE A 25 2.27 -2.10 5.12
N GLY A 26 1.73 -0.90 5.32
CA GLY A 26 2.43 0.35 4.97
C GLY A 26 3.67 0.64 5.81
N ARG A 27 3.64 0.32 7.12
CA ARG A 27 4.79 0.51 8.01
C ARG A 27 6.02 -0.28 7.58
N PRO A 28 5.98 -1.63 7.42
CA PRO A 28 7.16 -2.37 6.96
C PRO A 28 7.62 -1.96 5.56
N ILE A 29 6.72 -1.60 4.65
CA ILE A 29 7.12 -1.05 3.34
C ILE A 29 7.97 0.21 3.52
N ALA A 30 7.54 1.15 4.35
CA ALA A 30 8.25 2.41 4.59
C ALA A 30 9.63 2.17 5.24
N VAL A 31 9.66 1.34 6.28
CA VAL A 31 10.89 1.03 7.02
C VAL A 31 11.90 0.26 6.15
N ASP A 32 11.45 -0.69 5.35
CA ASP A 32 12.36 -1.48 4.52
C ASP A 32 12.86 -0.69 3.30
N LEU A 33 12.05 0.23 2.73
CA LEU A 33 12.53 1.21 1.75
C LEU A 33 13.62 2.10 2.35
N ALA A 34 13.45 2.54 3.61
CA ALA A 34 14.46 3.32 4.32
C ALA A 34 15.76 2.53 4.53
N LYS A 35 15.68 1.26 4.97
CA LYS A 35 16.85 0.37 5.09
C LYS A 35 17.56 0.12 3.76
N ALA A 36 16.82 0.22 2.65
CA ALA A 36 17.38 0.12 1.29
C ALA A 36 17.95 1.46 0.76
N GLY A 37 17.99 2.50 1.59
CA GLY A 37 18.56 3.81 1.28
C GLY A 37 17.59 4.84 0.70
N CYS A 38 16.29 4.54 0.63
CA CYS A 38 15.29 5.53 0.19
C CYS A 38 14.95 6.51 1.31
N ASN A 39 14.80 7.79 0.98
CA ASN A 39 14.07 8.75 1.81
C ASN A 39 12.56 8.51 1.67
N VAL A 40 11.79 8.71 2.73
CA VAL A 40 10.39 8.29 2.74
C VAL A 40 9.45 9.41 3.16
N VAL A 41 8.46 9.67 2.32
CA VAL A 41 7.28 10.49 2.65
C VAL A 41 6.17 9.57 3.14
N LEU A 42 5.70 9.81 4.36
CA LEU A 42 4.68 9.03 5.03
C LEU A 42 3.39 9.82 5.10
N THR A 43 2.27 9.22 4.73
CA THR A 43 0.98 9.89 4.88
C THR A 43 -0.06 9.01 5.55
N GLY A 44 -0.93 9.67 6.28
CA GLY A 44 -2.11 9.14 6.95
C GLY A 44 -3.13 10.24 7.20
N THR A 45 -4.31 9.90 7.67
CA THR A 45 -5.42 10.85 7.87
C THR A 45 -5.34 11.65 9.17
N GLY A 46 -4.29 11.45 9.99
CA GLY A 46 -4.20 12.10 11.31
C GLY A 46 -5.25 11.55 12.27
N ARG A 47 -5.22 10.26 12.52
CA ARG A 47 -6.19 9.58 13.41
C ARG A 47 -6.16 10.18 14.82
N ASP A 48 -7.33 10.33 15.42
CA ASP A 48 -7.45 10.70 16.84
C ASP A 48 -6.83 9.59 17.72
N PRO A 49 -5.86 9.91 18.59
CA PRO A 49 -5.21 8.94 19.48
C PRO A 49 -6.20 8.15 20.36
N SER A 50 -7.34 8.74 20.73
CA SER A 50 -8.38 8.06 21.52
C SER A 50 -9.03 6.87 20.77
N ARG A 51 -8.85 6.81 19.45
CA ARG A 51 -9.36 5.75 18.58
C ARG A 51 -8.29 4.73 18.16
N TYR A 52 -7.12 4.79 18.78
CA TYR A 52 -6.09 3.80 18.53
C TYR A 52 -6.45 2.47 19.19
N PRO A 53 -6.08 1.32 18.59
CA PRO A 53 -6.19 0.02 19.25
C PRO A 53 -5.38 -0.01 20.56
N ASP A 54 -5.76 -0.90 21.47
CA ASP A 54 -5.15 -1.02 22.79
C ASP A 54 -3.63 -1.21 22.72
N ASP A 55 -3.15 -1.99 21.74
CA ASP A 55 -1.72 -2.22 21.53
C ASP A 55 -0.98 -0.96 21.05
N GLU A 56 -1.58 -0.16 20.18
CA GLU A 56 -1.03 1.14 19.76
C GLU A 56 -1.02 2.13 20.94
N GLN A 57 -2.08 2.16 21.75
CA GLN A 57 -2.14 3.02 22.93
C GLN A 57 -1.11 2.61 24.00
N ALA A 58 -1.00 1.32 24.29
CA ALA A 58 -0.03 0.79 25.26
C ALA A 58 1.42 1.02 24.83
N ALA A 59 1.70 1.03 23.54
CA ALA A 59 3.02 1.34 22.97
C ALA A 59 3.31 2.84 22.88
N GLY A 60 2.37 3.73 23.22
CA GLY A 60 2.51 5.16 23.00
C GLY A 60 2.65 5.53 21.54
N TRP A 61 2.01 4.77 20.66
CA TRP A 61 2.11 4.93 19.19
C TRP A 61 1.52 6.29 18.75
N ARG A 62 2.16 6.95 17.77
CA ARG A 62 1.79 8.29 17.29
C ARG A 62 1.54 8.33 15.78
N ASP A 63 0.91 7.27 15.24
CA ASP A 63 0.57 7.17 13.81
C ASP A 63 1.84 7.31 12.92
N ILE A 64 1.75 8.13 11.86
CA ILE A 64 2.85 8.36 10.91
C ILE A 64 4.12 8.93 11.59
N ALA A 65 4.00 9.63 12.71
CA ALA A 65 5.15 10.15 13.44
C ALA A 65 6.04 9.02 14.01
N SER A 66 5.43 7.95 14.56
CA SER A 66 6.19 6.80 15.04
C SER A 66 6.89 6.04 13.89
N VAL A 67 6.26 5.96 12.73
CA VAL A 67 6.89 5.35 11.56
C VAL A 67 8.01 6.22 11.00
N ALA A 68 7.87 7.56 11.07
CA ALA A 68 8.95 8.48 10.68
C ALA A 68 10.20 8.27 11.54
N GLU A 69 10.05 8.09 12.85
CA GLU A 69 11.16 7.78 13.75
C GLU A 69 11.85 6.45 13.40
N GLU A 70 11.07 5.44 12.98
CA GLU A 70 11.65 4.16 12.53
C GLU A 70 12.42 4.30 11.20
N VAL A 71 11.92 5.15 10.28
CA VAL A 71 12.60 5.48 9.02
C VAL A 71 13.92 6.21 9.30
N GLU A 72 13.90 7.19 10.22
CA GLU A 72 15.10 7.94 10.62
C GLU A 72 16.10 7.02 11.36
N ALA A 73 15.63 6.14 12.22
CA ALA A 73 16.48 5.13 12.88
C ALA A 73 17.12 4.14 11.88
N ALA A 74 16.51 3.92 10.72
CA ALA A 74 17.09 3.15 9.63
C ALA A 74 18.14 3.93 8.81
N GLY A 75 18.37 5.21 9.11
CA GLY A 75 19.39 6.07 8.48
C GLY A 75 18.90 6.90 7.29
N ALA A 76 17.59 6.92 7.01
CA ALA A 76 16.99 7.70 5.95
C ALA A 76 16.32 8.99 6.48
N GLN A 77 15.99 9.92 5.60
CA GLN A 77 15.15 11.07 5.96
C GLN A 77 13.66 10.70 5.83
N ALA A 78 12.85 11.20 6.76
CA ALA A 78 11.40 11.03 6.77
C ALA A 78 10.68 12.37 6.64
N LEU A 79 9.58 12.39 5.89
CA LEU A 79 8.63 13.51 5.85
C LEU A 79 7.22 12.96 6.16
N ALA A 80 6.70 13.27 7.34
CA ALA A 80 5.36 12.85 7.75
C ALA A 80 4.33 13.96 7.44
N VAL A 81 3.34 13.65 6.59
CA VAL A 81 2.32 14.61 6.14
C VAL A 81 0.93 14.04 6.38
N VAL A 82 0.09 14.75 7.11
CA VAL A 82 -1.34 14.40 7.22
C VAL A 82 -2.02 14.73 5.90
N SER A 83 -2.57 13.71 5.22
CA SER A 83 -3.24 13.85 3.93
C SER A 83 -4.30 12.78 3.77
N ASP A 84 -5.50 13.18 3.37
CA ASP A 84 -6.57 12.25 3.01
C ASP A 84 -6.51 11.98 1.50
N VAL A 85 -6.35 10.73 1.12
CA VAL A 85 -6.28 10.32 -0.31
C VAL A 85 -7.58 10.58 -1.09
N ARG A 86 -8.68 10.91 -0.41
CA ARG A 86 -9.95 11.28 -1.04
C ARG A 86 -10.00 12.76 -1.44
N ASP A 87 -9.10 13.58 -0.90
CA ASP A 87 -9.07 15.02 -1.16
C ASP A 87 -8.00 15.38 -2.20
N PRO A 88 -8.41 15.77 -3.43
CA PRO A 88 -7.46 16.16 -4.47
C PRO A 88 -6.53 17.29 -4.06
N SER A 89 -7.01 18.26 -3.27
CA SER A 89 -6.20 19.40 -2.83
C SER A 89 -5.15 18.98 -1.79
N ALA A 90 -5.49 18.06 -0.89
CA ALA A 90 -4.53 17.49 0.06
C ALA A 90 -3.42 16.69 -0.66
N ILE A 91 -3.77 15.98 -1.75
CA ILE A 91 -2.79 15.23 -2.55
C ILE A 91 -1.87 16.17 -3.34
N GLU A 92 -2.40 17.23 -3.95
CA GLU A 92 -1.54 18.25 -4.61
C GLU A 92 -0.59 18.90 -3.61
N ALA A 93 -1.08 19.28 -2.42
CA ALA A 93 -0.25 19.82 -1.35
C ALA A 93 0.82 18.83 -0.87
N LEU A 94 0.50 17.52 -0.79
CA LEU A 94 1.44 16.47 -0.47
C LEU A 94 2.55 16.36 -1.53
N ALA A 95 2.17 16.41 -2.81
CA ALA A 95 3.14 16.37 -3.91
C ALA A 95 4.06 17.59 -3.90
N ASP A 96 3.51 18.78 -3.68
CA ASP A 96 4.29 20.02 -3.61
C ASP A 96 5.26 20.01 -2.40
N GLN A 97 4.81 19.55 -1.23
CA GLN A 97 5.67 19.39 -0.06
C GLN A 97 6.79 18.35 -0.31
N THR A 98 6.47 17.23 -0.97
CA THR A 98 7.47 16.21 -1.36
C THR A 98 8.55 16.82 -2.25
N MET A 99 8.14 17.53 -3.30
CA MET A 99 9.07 18.19 -4.23
C MET A 99 9.85 19.32 -3.58
N ALA A 100 9.24 20.10 -2.70
CA ALA A 100 9.93 21.17 -1.98
C ALA A 100 10.98 20.64 -0.99
N HIS A 101 10.72 19.49 -0.34
CA HIS A 101 11.60 18.92 0.66
C HIS A 101 12.75 18.11 0.06
N PHE A 102 12.46 17.24 -0.93
CA PHE A 102 13.44 16.31 -1.49
C PHE A 102 13.91 16.66 -2.91
N GLY A 103 13.23 17.59 -3.60
CA GLY A 103 13.52 17.95 -4.98
C GLY A 103 13.12 16.89 -6.01
N ARG A 104 12.64 15.72 -5.58
CA ARG A 104 12.30 14.57 -6.44
C ARG A 104 11.25 13.66 -5.82
N VAL A 105 10.68 12.80 -6.64
CA VAL A 105 9.96 11.60 -6.27
C VAL A 105 10.33 10.47 -7.23
N ASP A 106 10.48 9.25 -6.74
CA ASP A 106 10.86 8.09 -7.55
C ASP A 106 9.85 6.95 -7.46
N PHE A 107 9.30 6.74 -6.26
CA PHE A 107 8.37 5.66 -6.00
C PHE A 107 7.12 6.16 -5.29
N VAL A 108 5.97 5.60 -5.68
CA VAL A 108 4.68 5.88 -5.04
C VAL A 108 4.03 4.58 -4.66
N VAL A 109 3.73 4.39 -3.38
CA VAL A 109 3.05 3.20 -2.86
C VAL A 109 1.66 3.58 -2.39
N ASN A 110 0.66 3.25 -3.18
CA ASN A 110 -0.75 3.45 -2.86
C ASN A 110 -1.24 2.31 -1.96
N ASN A 111 -1.01 2.47 -0.65
CA ASN A 111 -1.37 1.48 0.37
C ASN A 111 -2.59 1.88 1.19
N ALA A 112 -2.96 3.16 1.24
CA ALA A 112 -4.14 3.62 1.95
C ALA A 112 -5.40 2.84 1.56
N GLY A 113 -6.21 2.51 2.55
CA GLY A 113 -7.45 1.76 2.31
C GLY A 113 -8.46 1.96 3.44
N ALA A 114 -9.74 1.91 3.10
CA ALA A 114 -10.84 2.02 4.04
C ALA A 114 -10.78 0.90 5.10
N ALA A 115 -11.29 1.20 6.30
CA ALA A 115 -11.41 0.19 7.35
C ALA A 115 -12.31 -0.97 6.88
N ARG A 116 -12.06 -2.18 7.42
CA ARG A 116 -12.93 -3.34 7.25
C ARG A 116 -14.03 -3.30 8.31
N GLY A 117 -15.21 -3.78 8.00
CA GLY A 117 -16.30 -3.90 8.95
C GLY A 117 -17.67 -3.78 8.27
N GLU A 118 -18.28 -2.62 8.33
CA GLU A 118 -19.65 -2.37 7.87
C GLU A 118 -19.89 -2.63 6.37
N ASP A 119 -18.81 -2.67 5.56
CA ASP A 119 -18.82 -3.04 4.15
C ASP A 119 -18.93 -4.56 3.90
N ARG A 120 -18.95 -5.38 4.97
CA ARG A 120 -19.01 -6.85 4.90
C ARG A 120 -20.44 -7.35 5.04
N LYS A 121 -21.26 -7.07 4.03
CA LYS A 121 -22.68 -7.42 3.95
C LYS A 121 -23.05 -7.81 2.52
N PRO A 122 -24.16 -8.55 2.33
CA PRO A 122 -24.75 -8.75 1.02
C PRO A 122 -24.96 -7.43 0.29
N VAL A 123 -24.75 -7.42 -1.04
CA VAL A 123 -24.84 -6.20 -1.86
C VAL A 123 -26.17 -5.46 -1.74
N THR A 124 -27.25 -6.20 -1.40
CA THR A 124 -28.58 -5.65 -1.19
C THR A 124 -28.79 -4.98 0.17
N GLU A 125 -27.81 -5.13 1.10
CA GLU A 125 -27.92 -4.68 2.49
C GLU A 125 -26.81 -3.70 2.88
N VAL A 126 -25.74 -3.58 2.07
CA VAL A 126 -24.67 -2.64 2.36
C VAL A 126 -25.18 -1.21 2.19
N ASP A 127 -24.92 -0.37 3.20
CA ASP A 127 -25.24 1.04 3.16
C ASP A 127 -24.50 1.75 2.03
N ILE A 128 -25.19 2.66 1.32
CA ILE A 128 -24.63 3.33 0.15
C ILE A 128 -23.44 4.23 0.50
N ASP A 129 -23.43 4.88 1.65
CA ASP A 129 -22.36 5.77 2.05
C ASP A 129 -21.14 4.97 2.54
N VAL A 130 -21.36 3.81 3.17
CA VAL A 130 -20.29 2.84 3.47
C VAL A 130 -19.67 2.33 2.17
N TRP A 131 -20.49 1.95 1.20
CA TRP A 131 -20.03 1.47 -0.11
C TRP A 131 -19.20 2.56 -0.84
N ARG A 132 -19.72 3.80 -0.89
CA ARG A 132 -19.03 4.95 -1.48
C ARG A 132 -17.70 5.24 -0.80
N ASN A 133 -17.67 5.28 0.53
CA ASN A 133 -16.44 5.53 1.27
C ASN A 133 -15.33 4.53 0.94
N VAL A 134 -15.67 3.25 0.74
CA VAL A 134 -14.69 2.23 0.32
C VAL A 134 -14.17 2.49 -1.09
N ILE A 135 -15.03 2.84 -2.03
CA ILE A 135 -14.64 3.17 -3.41
C ILE A 135 -13.78 4.45 -3.44
N GLU A 136 -14.22 5.48 -2.75
CA GLU A 136 -13.51 6.76 -2.68
C GLU A 136 -12.11 6.60 -2.07
N THR A 137 -11.99 5.89 -0.97
CA THR A 137 -10.70 5.69 -0.32
C THR A 137 -9.78 4.79 -1.15
N ASN A 138 -10.28 3.62 -1.56
CA ASN A 138 -9.43 2.60 -2.17
C ASN A 138 -9.12 2.89 -3.65
N LEU A 139 -10.15 3.14 -4.45
CA LEU A 139 -10.01 3.26 -5.89
C LEU A 139 -9.76 4.70 -6.33
N ILE A 140 -10.63 5.63 -5.92
CA ILE A 140 -10.48 7.03 -6.30
C ILE A 140 -9.21 7.61 -5.67
N GLY A 141 -8.92 7.31 -4.40
CA GLY A 141 -7.68 7.72 -3.75
C GLY A 141 -6.43 7.22 -4.47
N SER A 142 -6.40 5.94 -4.86
CA SER A 142 -5.27 5.39 -5.65
C SER A 142 -5.16 6.06 -7.02
N PHE A 143 -6.28 6.36 -7.68
CA PHE A 143 -6.30 7.10 -8.94
C PHE A 143 -5.75 8.52 -8.77
N LEU A 144 -6.21 9.28 -7.79
CA LEU A 144 -5.78 10.66 -7.54
C LEU A 144 -4.28 10.72 -7.23
N MET A 145 -3.79 9.86 -6.35
CA MET A 145 -2.36 9.73 -6.04
C MET A 145 -1.55 9.38 -7.30
N SER A 146 -1.97 8.35 -8.04
CA SER A 146 -1.28 7.92 -9.26
C SER A 146 -1.25 9.01 -10.33
N ARG A 147 -2.35 9.76 -10.49
CA ARG A 147 -2.44 10.87 -11.40
C ARG A 147 -1.49 12.01 -11.02
N THR A 148 -1.59 12.51 -9.79
CA THR A 148 -0.81 13.67 -9.35
C THR A 148 0.70 13.36 -9.33
N PHE A 149 1.10 12.27 -8.71
CA PHE A 149 2.51 11.87 -8.67
C PHE A 149 3.02 11.36 -10.02
N GLY A 150 2.17 10.73 -10.84
CA GLY A 150 2.51 10.38 -12.22
C GLY A 150 2.88 11.62 -13.05
N GLN A 151 2.17 12.73 -12.88
CA GLN A 151 2.51 14.01 -13.52
C GLN A 151 3.87 14.55 -13.04
N ARG A 152 4.20 14.42 -11.73
CA ARG A 152 5.51 14.83 -11.19
C ARG A 152 6.64 13.93 -11.75
N LEU A 153 6.43 12.60 -11.79
CA LEU A 153 7.39 11.66 -12.39
C LEU A 153 7.64 11.94 -13.87
N ILE A 154 6.60 12.21 -14.67
CA ILE A 154 6.72 12.57 -16.07
C ILE A 154 7.50 13.88 -16.23
N ALA A 155 7.17 14.89 -15.43
CA ALA A 155 7.86 16.19 -15.48
C ALA A 155 9.33 16.11 -15.08
N GLN A 156 9.65 15.23 -14.13
CA GLN A 156 11.03 14.96 -13.68
C GLN A 156 11.86 14.25 -14.77
N GLY A 157 11.25 13.36 -15.57
CA GLY A 157 11.91 12.72 -16.72
C GLY A 157 12.92 11.63 -16.38
N GLU A 158 12.95 11.15 -15.13
CA GLU A 158 13.90 10.13 -14.65
C GLU A 158 13.27 8.72 -14.50
N GLY A 159 12.04 8.53 -15.00
CA GLY A 159 11.28 7.31 -14.79
C GLY A 159 10.77 7.18 -13.36
N GLY A 160 10.55 5.93 -12.90
CA GLY A 160 10.09 5.63 -11.55
C GLY A 160 9.15 4.44 -11.47
N ALA A 161 8.53 4.23 -10.29
CA ALA A 161 7.55 3.17 -10.12
C ALA A 161 6.36 3.59 -9.25
N ILE A 162 5.17 3.15 -9.65
CA ILE A 162 3.92 3.27 -8.87
C ILE A 162 3.47 1.85 -8.50
N ILE A 163 3.33 1.61 -7.20
CA ILE A 163 2.92 0.32 -6.64
C ILE A 163 1.56 0.47 -5.97
N ASN A 164 0.58 -0.23 -6.48
CA ASN A 164 -0.78 -0.22 -5.95
C ASN A 164 -1.02 -1.43 -5.06
N ILE A 165 -1.34 -1.24 -3.78
CA ILE A 165 -1.71 -2.36 -2.91
C ILE A 165 -3.18 -2.71 -3.16
N SER A 166 -3.38 -3.72 -4.01
CA SER A 166 -4.68 -4.30 -4.32
C SER A 166 -5.06 -5.40 -3.30
N SER A 167 -5.58 -6.51 -3.75
CA SER A 167 -5.91 -7.72 -2.96
C SER A 167 -6.26 -8.87 -3.91
N ILE A 168 -6.07 -10.12 -3.46
CA ILE A 168 -6.67 -11.29 -4.12
C ILE A 168 -8.21 -11.20 -4.17
N ALA A 169 -8.84 -10.45 -3.25
CA ALA A 169 -10.30 -10.25 -3.27
C ALA A 169 -10.80 -9.57 -4.56
N GLY A 170 -9.96 -8.79 -5.24
CA GLY A 170 -10.26 -8.25 -6.57
C GLY A 170 -10.22 -9.28 -7.70
N LYS A 171 -9.76 -10.50 -7.43
CA LYS A 171 -9.69 -11.64 -8.37
C LYS A 171 -10.73 -12.71 -8.06
N ILE A 172 -10.84 -13.11 -6.77
CA ILE A 172 -11.73 -14.21 -6.36
C ILE A 172 -13.17 -13.74 -6.04
N LEU A 173 -13.37 -12.44 -5.88
CA LEU A 173 -14.68 -11.78 -5.70
C LEU A 173 -15.56 -12.45 -4.62
N PRO A 174 -15.12 -12.52 -3.35
CA PRO A 174 -15.87 -13.24 -2.32
C PRO A 174 -17.23 -12.57 -2.06
N PRO A 175 -18.27 -13.34 -1.66
CA PRO A 175 -19.54 -12.76 -1.24
C PRO A 175 -19.33 -11.78 -0.07
N ASP A 176 -20.30 -10.92 0.16
CA ASP A 176 -20.33 -9.91 1.22
C ASP A 176 -19.15 -8.93 1.20
N THR A 177 -18.52 -8.75 0.04
CA THR A 177 -17.36 -7.86 -0.13
C THR A 177 -17.50 -6.91 -1.32
N SER A 178 -18.72 -6.63 -1.77
CA SER A 178 -18.98 -5.93 -3.03
C SER A 178 -18.21 -4.62 -3.19
N ALA A 179 -18.21 -3.74 -2.20
CA ALA A 179 -17.46 -2.49 -2.24
C ALA A 179 -15.93 -2.74 -2.32
N TYR A 180 -15.43 -3.57 -1.42
CA TYR A 180 -14.00 -3.87 -1.34
C TYR A 180 -13.49 -4.60 -2.59
N ALA A 181 -14.17 -5.69 -2.99
CA ALA A 181 -13.77 -6.47 -4.17
C ALA A 181 -13.81 -5.62 -5.44
N SER A 182 -14.87 -4.82 -5.65
CA SER A 182 -14.96 -3.88 -6.77
C SER A 182 -13.83 -2.86 -6.76
N SER A 183 -13.52 -2.27 -5.59
CA SER A 183 -12.42 -1.31 -5.49
C SER A 183 -11.08 -1.95 -5.84
N LYS A 184 -10.82 -3.17 -5.37
CA LYS A 184 -9.55 -3.87 -5.59
C LYS A 184 -9.41 -4.41 -7.02
N ALA A 185 -10.50 -4.84 -7.65
CA ALA A 185 -10.53 -5.16 -9.08
C ALA A 185 -10.30 -3.90 -9.94
N GLY A 186 -10.94 -2.77 -9.58
CA GLY A 186 -10.73 -1.48 -10.24
C GLY A 186 -9.28 -1.00 -10.18
N ILE A 187 -8.60 -1.18 -9.03
CA ILE A 187 -7.17 -0.87 -8.89
C ILE A 187 -6.31 -1.71 -9.85
N GLN A 188 -6.62 -2.99 -10.05
CA GLN A 188 -5.89 -3.85 -10.99
C GLN A 188 -6.07 -3.36 -12.43
N ALA A 189 -7.30 -2.98 -12.80
CA ALA A 189 -7.58 -2.39 -14.11
C ALA A 189 -6.86 -1.05 -14.30
N LEU A 190 -6.92 -0.14 -13.32
CA LEU A 190 -6.21 1.13 -13.31
C LEU A 190 -4.70 0.93 -13.51
N THR A 191 -4.12 -0.04 -12.81
CA THR A 191 -2.70 -0.42 -12.92
C THR A 191 -2.33 -0.79 -14.35
N ALA A 192 -3.12 -1.67 -14.97
CA ALA A 192 -2.87 -2.16 -16.33
C ALA A 192 -3.01 -1.04 -17.39
N CYS A 193 -4.03 -0.18 -17.26
CA CYS A 193 -4.21 0.96 -18.15
C CYS A 193 -3.06 1.95 -18.03
N MET A 194 -2.77 2.40 -16.80
CA MET A 194 -1.74 3.41 -16.58
C MET A 194 -0.34 2.93 -17.00
N ALA A 195 -0.02 1.65 -16.78
CA ALA A 195 1.26 1.09 -17.20
C ALA A 195 1.52 1.26 -18.70
N GLN A 196 0.49 1.08 -19.54
CA GLN A 196 0.60 1.25 -20.99
C GLN A 196 0.75 2.73 -21.38
N GLU A 197 0.11 3.65 -20.64
CA GLU A 197 0.13 5.08 -20.93
C GLU A 197 1.49 5.72 -20.57
N VAL A 198 2.08 5.31 -19.43
CA VAL A 198 3.28 5.97 -18.88
C VAL A 198 4.58 5.22 -19.11
N GLY A 199 4.53 4.00 -19.63
CA GLY A 199 5.73 3.18 -19.91
C GLY A 199 6.74 3.88 -20.82
N LYS A 200 6.30 4.68 -21.78
CA LYS A 200 7.16 5.49 -22.66
C LYS A 200 7.98 6.56 -21.93
N TYR A 201 7.63 6.88 -20.69
CA TYR A 201 8.38 7.80 -19.82
C TYR A 201 9.30 7.07 -18.84
N GLY A 202 9.46 5.73 -18.98
CA GLY A 202 10.24 4.92 -18.05
C GLY A 202 9.54 4.69 -16.69
N ILE A 203 8.25 4.98 -16.60
CA ILE A 203 7.47 4.79 -15.37
C ILE A 203 6.79 3.42 -15.41
N ARG A 204 7.01 2.61 -14.37
CA ARG A 204 6.40 1.30 -14.21
C ARG A 204 5.24 1.38 -13.23
N VAL A 205 4.15 0.67 -13.51
CA VAL A 205 2.97 0.64 -12.63
C VAL A 205 2.57 -0.81 -12.42
N ASN A 206 2.60 -1.27 -11.17
CA ASN A 206 2.22 -2.63 -10.81
C ASN A 206 1.29 -2.65 -9.61
N ALA A 207 0.47 -3.68 -9.51
CA ALA A 207 -0.33 -3.98 -8.33
C ALA A 207 0.23 -5.20 -7.60
N ILE A 208 0.28 -5.12 -6.28
CA ILE A 208 0.47 -6.28 -5.42
C ILE A 208 -0.92 -6.69 -4.92
N CYS A 209 -1.22 -7.98 -4.95
CA CYS A 209 -2.48 -8.57 -4.49
C CYS A 209 -2.20 -9.45 -3.26
N PRO A 210 -2.17 -8.86 -2.04
CA PRO A 210 -1.99 -9.63 -0.82
C PRO A 210 -3.11 -10.64 -0.60
N GLY A 211 -2.75 -11.77 0.00
CA GLY A 211 -3.68 -12.72 0.60
C GLY A 211 -4.12 -12.29 2.00
N ILE A 212 -4.20 -13.24 2.92
CA ILE A 212 -4.47 -12.98 4.34
C ILE A 212 -3.16 -12.56 4.99
N ILE A 213 -3.08 -11.27 5.35
CA ILE A 213 -1.93 -10.69 6.05
C ILE A 213 -2.33 -10.36 7.48
N ASP A 214 -1.53 -10.83 8.45
CA ASP A 214 -1.78 -10.59 9.88
C ASP A 214 -1.52 -9.12 10.23
N THR A 215 -2.57 -8.33 10.19
CA THR A 215 -2.56 -6.90 10.48
C THR A 215 -3.76 -6.54 11.35
N PHE A 216 -3.78 -5.34 11.93
CA PHE A 216 -4.94 -4.79 12.63
C PHE A 216 -6.26 -4.98 11.87
N ARG A 217 -6.21 -4.90 10.54
CA ARG A 217 -7.40 -5.07 9.69
C ARG A 217 -8.11 -6.43 9.87
N MET A 218 -7.40 -7.44 10.38
CA MET A 218 -7.90 -8.80 10.56
C MET A 218 -8.29 -9.11 12.01
N ASP A 219 -8.25 -8.13 12.92
CA ASP A 219 -8.52 -8.35 14.34
C ASP A 219 -9.98 -8.69 14.62
N ASP A 220 -10.90 -8.22 13.77
CA ASP A 220 -12.33 -8.57 13.84
C ASP A 220 -12.63 -10.06 13.61
N LEU A 221 -11.71 -10.81 13.01
CA LEU A 221 -11.82 -12.27 12.89
C LEU A 221 -11.38 -13.02 14.15
N GLY A 222 -10.86 -12.30 15.16
CA GLY A 222 -10.27 -12.92 16.34
C GLY A 222 -8.99 -13.69 16.04
N ARG A 223 -8.53 -14.41 17.06
CA ARG A 223 -7.39 -15.35 16.98
C ARG A 223 -7.81 -16.66 17.71
N GLY A 224 -7.08 -17.75 17.51
CA GLY A 224 -7.38 -19.08 18.06
C GLY A 224 -7.89 -20.04 17.00
N GLU A 225 -8.64 -21.07 17.41
CA GLU A 225 -8.98 -22.21 16.55
C GLU A 225 -9.60 -21.85 15.19
N VAL A 226 -10.49 -20.87 15.15
CA VAL A 226 -11.16 -20.44 13.89
C VAL A 226 -10.14 -19.81 12.94
N TRP A 227 -9.26 -18.96 13.46
CA TRP A 227 -8.17 -18.36 12.70
C TRP A 227 -7.20 -19.42 12.21
N ASP A 228 -6.75 -20.31 13.09
CA ASP A 228 -5.77 -21.36 12.78
C ASP A 228 -6.31 -22.32 11.73
N GLU A 229 -7.59 -22.69 11.83
CA GLU A 229 -8.28 -23.53 10.83
C GLU A 229 -8.41 -22.82 9.49
N MET A 230 -8.75 -21.53 9.48
CA MET A 230 -8.82 -20.74 8.25
C MET A 230 -7.46 -20.67 7.57
N ILE A 231 -6.40 -20.41 8.31
CA ILE A 231 -5.03 -20.35 7.79
C ILE A 231 -4.64 -21.71 7.21
N ARG A 232 -4.83 -22.79 7.99
CA ARG A 232 -4.47 -24.15 7.59
C ARG A 232 -5.19 -24.63 6.34
N THR A 233 -6.46 -24.24 6.17
CA THR A 233 -7.31 -24.73 5.07
C THR A 233 -7.24 -23.88 3.82
N ARG A 234 -6.93 -22.58 3.93
CA ARG A 234 -6.98 -21.64 2.82
C ARG A 234 -5.62 -21.23 2.27
N ILE A 235 -4.55 -21.37 3.05
CA ILE A 235 -3.23 -20.91 2.63
C ILE A 235 -2.29 -22.11 2.50
N PRO A 236 -1.89 -22.49 1.28
CA PRO A 236 -0.99 -23.63 1.05
C PRO A 236 0.34 -23.57 1.82
N MET A 237 0.89 -22.36 2.04
CA MET A 237 2.10 -22.17 2.85
C MET A 237 1.87 -22.33 4.37
N GLY A 238 0.64 -22.55 4.84
CA GLY A 238 0.29 -22.88 6.23
C GLY A 238 0.48 -21.76 7.25
N ARG A 239 0.72 -20.53 6.81
CA ARG A 239 0.80 -19.34 7.68
C ARG A 239 0.09 -18.15 7.07
N ALA A 240 -0.37 -17.22 7.90
CA ALA A 240 -0.73 -15.89 7.43
C ALA A 240 0.54 -15.17 6.90
N GLY A 241 0.37 -14.29 5.95
CA GLY A 241 1.43 -13.39 5.54
C GLY A 241 1.64 -12.29 6.58
N GLU A 242 2.80 -11.66 6.52
CA GLU A 242 3.16 -10.48 7.30
C GLU A 242 3.34 -9.28 6.36
N GLY A 243 3.38 -8.07 6.95
CA GLY A 243 3.65 -6.87 6.15
C GLY A 243 5.01 -6.92 5.43
N SER A 244 5.99 -7.61 5.99
CA SER A 244 7.30 -7.88 5.40
C SER A 244 7.24 -8.72 4.11
N ASP A 245 6.29 -9.67 3.99
CA ASP A 245 6.10 -10.42 2.75
C ASP A 245 5.69 -9.48 1.59
N ILE A 246 4.89 -8.47 1.91
CA ILE A 246 4.46 -7.45 0.93
C ILE A 246 5.56 -6.43 0.67
N SER A 247 6.29 -6.04 1.71
CA SER A 247 7.44 -5.13 1.59
C SER A 247 8.50 -5.69 0.65
N ALA A 248 8.87 -6.96 0.76
CA ALA A 248 9.86 -7.60 -0.10
C ALA A 248 9.49 -7.49 -1.60
N MET A 249 8.22 -7.73 -1.96
CA MET A 249 7.75 -7.57 -3.34
C MET A 249 7.74 -6.09 -3.75
N THR A 250 7.41 -5.18 -2.83
CA THR A 250 7.44 -3.73 -3.10
C THR A 250 8.85 -3.26 -3.44
N LEU A 251 9.85 -3.66 -2.65
CA LEU A 251 11.25 -3.33 -2.89
C LEU A 251 11.72 -3.88 -4.25
N PHE A 252 11.40 -5.14 -4.55
CA PHE A 252 11.72 -5.73 -5.86
C PHE A 252 11.13 -4.89 -7.00
N LEU A 253 9.85 -4.55 -6.92
CA LEU A 253 9.19 -3.76 -7.95
C LEU A 253 9.70 -2.31 -8.04
N CYS A 254 10.23 -1.74 -6.99
CA CYS A 254 10.86 -0.42 -7.01
C CYS A 254 12.30 -0.46 -7.56
N SER A 255 13.02 -1.58 -7.36
CA SER A 255 14.43 -1.73 -7.71
C SER A 255 14.70 -1.90 -9.22
N ASP A 256 15.98 -1.87 -9.59
CA ASP A 256 16.46 -2.18 -10.94
C ASP A 256 16.13 -3.61 -11.35
N GLN A 257 16.07 -4.55 -10.39
CA GLN A 257 15.72 -5.95 -10.65
C GLN A 257 14.26 -6.10 -11.14
N GLY A 258 13.39 -5.14 -10.81
CA GLY A 258 12.03 -5.02 -11.30
C GLY A 258 11.86 -4.24 -12.62
N ALA A 259 12.95 -3.80 -13.25
CA ALA A 259 12.92 -2.85 -14.38
C ALA A 259 12.10 -3.33 -15.60
N TRP A 260 11.94 -4.64 -15.80
CA TRP A 260 11.15 -5.20 -16.92
C TRP A 260 9.75 -5.66 -16.50
N THR A 261 9.26 -5.21 -15.33
CA THR A 261 7.96 -5.60 -14.79
C THR A 261 7.04 -4.39 -14.72
N THR A 262 5.99 -4.35 -15.55
CA THR A 262 4.97 -3.30 -15.52
C THR A 262 3.61 -3.84 -15.95
N GLY A 263 2.52 -3.25 -15.51
CA GLY A 263 1.13 -3.61 -15.82
C GLY A 263 0.65 -4.89 -15.13
N GLN A 264 1.41 -5.43 -14.17
CA GLN A 264 1.11 -6.70 -13.54
C GLN A 264 0.29 -6.52 -12.26
N SER A 265 -0.52 -7.55 -11.95
CA SER A 265 -1.23 -7.71 -10.67
C SER A 265 -0.75 -9.00 -10.01
N ILE A 266 0.30 -8.87 -9.17
CA ILE A 266 1.07 -9.98 -8.64
C ILE A 266 0.48 -10.45 -7.31
N ASN A 267 0.14 -11.76 -7.22
CA ASN A 267 -0.30 -12.35 -5.97
C ASN A 267 0.88 -12.53 -5.01
N VAL A 268 0.71 -12.08 -3.76
CA VAL A 268 1.60 -12.36 -2.63
C VAL A 268 0.69 -12.88 -1.51
N ASP A 269 0.36 -14.15 -1.55
CA ASP A 269 -0.79 -14.73 -0.86
C ASP A 269 -0.57 -16.14 -0.31
N GLY A 270 0.67 -16.61 -0.28
CA GLY A 270 1.01 -17.94 0.21
C GLY A 270 0.42 -19.10 -0.64
N GLY A 271 0.07 -18.82 -1.91
CA GLY A 271 -0.50 -19.81 -2.83
C GLY A 271 -2.02 -19.92 -2.75
N THR A 272 -2.70 -18.98 -2.09
CA THR A 272 -4.18 -18.99 -1.96
C THR A 272 -4.87 -18.90 -3.34
N VAL A 273 -4.34 -18.11 -4.26
CA VAL A 273 -4.86 -17.97 -5.62
C VAL A 273 -3.79 -18.35 -6.63
N VAL A 274 -3.96 -19.50 -7.26
CA VAL A 274 -3.08 -19.98 -8.33
C VAL A 274 -3.74 -19.69 -9.68
N GLN A 275 -3.10 -18.84 -10.47
CA GLN A 275 -3.52 -18.53 -11.84
C GLN A 275 -2.40 -18.92 -12.80
N HIS A 276 -2.76 -19.49 -13.93
CA HIS A 276 -1.87 -19.91 -15.02
C HIS A 276 -2.31 -19.30 -16.35
#